data_15879470aabaaab7595593fc2f35b42d
#
_entry.id   15879470aabaaab7595593fc2f35b42d
#
_cell.length_a   1.000
_cell.length_b   1.000
_cell.length_c   1.000
_cell.angle_alpha   90.00
_cell.angle_beta   90.00
_cell.angle_gamma   90.00
#
_symmetry.space_group_name_H-M   'P 1'
#
loop_
_entity.id
_entity.type
_entity.pdbx_description
1 polymer ?
#
loop_
_entity_poly.entity_id
_entity_poly.type
_entity_poly.pdbx_seq_one_letter_code
_entity_poly.pdbx_strand_id
1 'polypeptide(L)'
;MPISQCPGQDKRFWKPDDIFESPCPECGAAIEFWKDDVRRRCRGCGATVANPRFDMGCAAWCKFAAQCLGASAVGETENVAGALIAEMKKVFGADGRRIRHALGVLDYAERILAREGGDPLVVKAAAILHDIGIHEAERKDGAEKGTGVFCAEHPKGRSGKRLPSPFRRQEEEGPPIAREILERVGVDAERAEHVCRIVGSHHSGGMDTAEFRILWDADWLVNLFHEEPRPDPEALRKAVEQRFKTATGRELARLLAGRKRGRTEH
;
A
#
# COMPACT_ATOMS: atom_id res chain seq x y z
N MET A 1 -22.36 -15.19 -17.35
CA MET A 1 -22.07 -14.22 -18.41
C MET A 1 -20.59 -14.34 -18.71
N PRO A 2 -20.17 -14.44 -19.99
CA PRO A 2 -18.75 -14.46 -20.29
C PRO A 2 -18.13 -13.15 -19.80
N ILE A 3 -17.02 -13.26 -19.09
CA ILE A 3 -16.21 -12.11 -18.62
C ILE A 3 -15.80 -11.36 -19.89
N SER A 4 -16.25 -10.12 -20.04
CA SER A 4 -15.71 -9.24 -21.07
C SER A 4 -14.20 -9.19 -20.86
N GLN A 5 -13.43 -9.52 -21.90
CA GLN A 5 -11.96 -9.61 -21.82
C GLN A 5 -11.41 -8.37 -21.12
N CYS A 6 -10.62 -8.61 -20.10
CA CYS A 6 -9.86 -7.58 -19.40
C CYS A 6 -8.98 -6.81 -20.41
N PRO A 7 -8.81 -5.48 -20.31
CA PRO A 7 -7.95 -4.71 -21.21
C PRO A 7 -6.53 -5.25 -21.35
N GLY A 8 -5.99 -5.89 -20.30
CA GLY A 8 -4.67 -6.53 -20.33
C GLY A 8 -4.62 -7.81 -21.20
N GLN A 9 -5.76 -8.46 -21.41
CA GLN A 9 -5.90 -9.67 -22.25
C GLN A 9 -6.42 -9.35 -23.65
N ASP A 10 -6.84 -8.11 -23.89
CA ASP A 10 -7.34 -7.68 -25.21
C ASP A 10 -6.17 -7.43 -26.16
N LYS A 11 -5.99 -8.33 -27.12
CA LYS A 11 -4.89 -8.30 -28.11
C LYS A 11 -4.85 -7.01 -28.95
N ARG A 12 -5.94 -6.23 -28.98
CA ARG A 12 -5.97 -4.94 -29.69
C ARG A 12 -5.04 -3.88 -29.06
N PHE A 13 -4.68 -4.07 -27.79
CA PHE A 13 -3.78 -3.15 -27.06
C PHE A 13 -2.38 -3.73 -26.90
N TRP A 14 -2.06 -4.87 -27.52
CA TRP A 14 -0.77 -5.50 -27.41
C TRP A 14 0.26 -4.80 -28.32
N LYS A 15 1.48 -4.71 -27.82
CA LYS A 15 2.65 -4.20 -28.54
C LYS A 15 3.47 -5.39 -29.07
N PRO A 16 4.33 -5.18 -30.08
CA PRO A 16 5.24 -6.24 -30.55
C PRO A 16 6.06 -6.93 -29.46
N ASP A 17 6.46 -6.17 -28.43
CA ASP A 17 7.27 -6.64 -27.31
C ASP A 17 6.47 -7.42 -26.26
N ASP A 18 5.15 -7.52 -26.39
CA ASP A 18 4.26 -8.31 -25.50
C ASP A 18 4.32 -9.83 -25.82
N ILE A 19 5.04 -10.21 -26.91
CA ILE A 19 5.42 -11.58 -27.26
C ILE A 19 6.96 -11.63 -27.30
N PHE A 20 7.56 -12.49 -26.48
CA PHE A 20 9.01 -12.56 -26.37
C PHE A 20 9.51 -13.98 -26.06
N GLU A 21 10.78 -14.24 -26.31
CA GLU A 21 11.43 -15.50 -25.97
C GLU A 21 12.28 -15.37 -24.70
N SER A 22 12.30 -16.43 -23.90
CA SER A 22 13.17 -16.56 -22.73
C SER A 22 13.75 -17.99 -22.65
N PRO A 23 15.03 -18.16 -22.28
CA PRO A 23 15.61 -19.49 -22.16
C PRO A 23 15.00 -20.24 -20.97
N CYS A 24 14.77 -21.53 -21.16
CA CYS A 24 14.37 -22.42 -20.07
C CYS A 24 15.50 -22.54 -19.03
N PRO A 25 15.26 -22.31 -17.74
CA PRO A 25 16.29 -22.42 -16.71
C PRO A 25 16.84 -23.85 -16.54
N GLU A 26 16.06 -24.89 -16.92
CA GLU A 26 16.43 -26.27 -16.76
C GLU A 26 17.25 -26.84 -17.95
N CYS A 27 16.97 -26.42 -19.19
CA CYS A 27 17.61 -27.02 -20.37
C CYS A 27 18.09 -26.01 -21.42
N GLY A 28 17.91 -24.70 -21.21
CA GLY A 28 18.34 -23.64 -22.12
C GLY A 28 17.50 -23.48 -23.39
N ALA A 29 16.50 -24.35 -23.65
CA ALA A 29 15.66 -24.23 -24.83
C ALA A 29 14.82 -22.93 -24.79
N ALA A 30 14.68 -22.27 -25.94
CA ALA A 30 13.86 -21.07 -26.03
C ALA A 30 12.36 -21.38 -25.76
N ILE A 31 11.75 -20.58 -24.93
CA ILE A 31 10.32 -20.63 -24.63
C ILE A 31 9.71 -19.30 -25.04
N GLU A 32 8.74 -19.34 -25.95
CA GLU A 32 7.95 -18.16 -26.33
C GLU A 32 6.90 -17.91 -25.25
N PHE A 33 6.91 -16.71 -24.67
CA PHE A 33 5.93 -16.20 -23.74
C PHE A 33 5.08 -15.10 -24.38
N TRP A 34 3.83 -15.11 -24.05
CA TRP A 34 2.90 -14.03 -24.32
C TRP A 34 2.71 -13.23 -23.03
N LYS A 35 2.37 -11.96 -23.13
CA LYS A 35 2.19 -11.06 -21.99
C LYS A 35 1.24 -11.60 -20.92
N ASP A 36 0.18 -12.29 -21.35
CA ASP A 36 -0.86 -12.87 -20.48
C ASP A 36 -0.56 -14.31 -20.01
N ASP A 37 0.58 -14.88 -20.44
CA ASP A 37 0.99 -16.17 -19.93
C ASP A 37 1.52 -16.06 -18.51
N VAL A 38 0.94 -16.78 -17.57
CA VAL A 38 1.50 -16.92 -16.20
C VAL A 38 2.67 -17.90 -16.20
N ARG A 39 2.52 -19.00 -16.91
CA ARG A 39 3.50 -20.11 -17.01
C ARG A 39 3.41 -20.76 -18.38
N ARG A 40 4.54 -21.25 -18.88
CA ARG A 40 4.62 -22.09 -20.10
C ARG A 40 5.36 -23.38 -19.85
N ARG A 41 4.94 -24.44 -20.53
CA ARG A 41 5.66 -25.70 -20.50
C ARG A 41 6.79 -25.69 -21.54
N CYS A 42 8.00 -25.95 -21.09
CA CYS A 42 9.15 -26.08 -21.99
C CYS A 42 8.95 -27.28 -22.94
N ARG A 43 9.10 -27.05 -24.24
CA ARG A 43 9.01 -28.11 -25.25
C ARG A 43 10.23 -29.02 -25.25
N GLY A 44 11.36 -28.54 -24.72
CA GLY A 44 12.63 -29.33 -24.69
C GLY A 44 12.67 -30.34 -23.53
N CYS A 45 12.32 -29.92 -22.29
CA CYS A 45 12.45 -30.78 -21.11
C CYS A 45 11.12 -31.03 -20.37
N GLY A 46 10.02 -30.39 -20.78
CA GLY A 46 8.73 -30.55 -20.14
C GLY A 46 8.55 -29.76 -18.85
N ALA A 47 9.56 -29.06 -18.36
CA ALA A 47 9.47 -28.23 -17.16
C ALA A 47 8.43 -27.09 -17.34
N THR A 48 7.73 -26.76 -16.26
CA THR A 48 6.81 -25.61 -16.25
C THR A 48 7.58 -24.39 -15.76
N VAL A 49 7.74 -23.40 -16.64
CA VAL A 49 8.53 -22.18 -16.40
C VAL A 49 7.57 -21.00 -16.23
N ALA A 50 7.77 -20.22 -15.16
CA ALA A 50 7.03 -18.98 -14.96
C ALA A 50 7.48 -17.93 -15.98
N ASN A 51 6.55 -17.08 -16.42
CA ASN A 51 6.86 -15.98 -17.31
C ASN A 51 7.69 -14.91 -16.57
N PRO A 52 8.96 -14.67 -16.97
CA PRO A 52 9.83 -13.72 -16.26
C PRO A 52 9.43 -12.25 -16.40
N ARG A 53 8.53 -11.93 -17.35
CA ARG A 53 7.99 -10.58 -17.56
C ARG A 53 6.51 -10.47 -17.17
N PHE A 54 6.00 -11.49 -16.48
CA PHE A 54 4.61 -11.47 -16.06
C PHE A 54 4.41 -10.37 -15.01
N ASP A 55 3.71 -9.31 -15.43
CA ASP A 55 3.35 -8.22 -14.55
C ASP A 55 1.96 -8.49 -13.96
N MET A 56 1.93 -8.81 -12.67
CA MET A 56 0.70 -9.00 -11.91
C MET A 56 0.01 -7.68 -11.52
N GLY A 57 0.43 -6.55 -12.07
CA GLY A 57 -0.09 -5.23 -11.70
C GLY A 57 -1.62 -5.12 -11.71
N CYS A 58 -2.29 -5.86 -12.58
CA CYS A 58 -3.77 -5.93 -12.55
C CYS A 58 -4.30 -6.92 -11.51
N ALA A 59 -3.55 -7.95 -11.13
CA ALA A 59 -4.00 -8.99 -10.20
C ALA A 59 -4.10 -8.46 -8.77
N ALA A 60 -3.25 -7.51 -8.40
CA ALA A 60 -3.32 -6.82 -7.12
C ALA A 60 -4.65 -6.06 -6.90
N TRP A 61 -5.39 -5.78 -7.98
CA TRP A 61 -6.61 -4.96 -7.95
C TRP A 61 -7.86 -5.66 -8.51
N CYS A 62 -7.68 -6.80 -9.14
CA CYS A 62 -8.75 -7.44 -9.90
C CYS A 62 -9.48 -8.46 -9.04
N LYS A 63 -10.76 -8.23 -8.79
CA LYS A 63 -11.64 -9.21 -8.10
C LYS A 63 -11.72 -10.59 -8.77
N PHE A 64 -11.25 -10.71 -10.01
CA PHE A 64 -11.19 -11.96 -10.77
C PHE A 64 -9.78 -12.54 -10.86
N ALA A 65 -8.79 -11.99 -10.13
CA ALA A 65 -7.39 -12.43 -10.20
C ALA A 65 -7.24 -13.94 -9.97
N ALA A 66 -7.91 -14.49 -8.94
CA ALA A 66 -7.88 -15.92 -8.64
C ALA A 66 -8.45 -16.79 -9.76
N GLN A 67 -9.41 -16.27 -10.55
CA GLN A 67 -9.99 -16.99 -11.70
C GLN A 67 -9.07 -16.92 -12.93
N CYS A 68 -8.36 -15.80 -13.13
CA CYS A 68 -7.44 -15.63 -14.24
C CYS A 68 -6.13 -16.38 -14.03
N LEU A 69 -5.60 -16.37 -12.81
CA LEU A 69 -4.25 -16.84 -12.49
C LEU A 69 -4.23 -18.22 -11.82
N GLY A 70 -5.39 -18.69 -11.39
CA GLY A 70 -5.54 -19.82 -10.48
C GLY A 70 -5.28 -19.39 -9.03
N ALA A 71 -6.04 -19.97 -8.10
CA ALA A 71 -5.98 -19.62 -6.66
C ALA A 71 -4.57 -19.78 -6.04
N SER A 72 -3.70 -20.60 -6.64
CA SER A 72 -2.32 -20.83 -6.20
C SER A 72 -1.29 -19.83 -6.75
N ALA A 73 -1.67 -18.98 -7.72
CA ALA A 73 -0.75 -18.04 -8.36
C ALA A 73 -0.80 -16.64 -7.75
N VAL A 74 -1.91 -16.30 -7.10
CA VAL A 74 -2.07 -15.07 -6.31
C VAL A 74 -1.90 -15.47 -4.85
N GLY A 75 -0.84 -15.03 -4.20
CA GLY A 75 -0.65 -15.29 -2.77
C GLY A 75 -1.87 -14.80 -1.97
N GLU A 76 -2.22 -15.50 -0.91
CA GLU A 76 -3.36 -15.15 -0.04
C GLU A 76 -3.33 -13.68 0.39
N THR A 77 -2.14 -13.19 0.75
CA THR A 77 -1.91 -11.79 1.14
C THR A 77 -2.24 -10.78 0.02
N GLU A 78 -1.90 -11.09 -1.25
CA GLU A 78 -2.19 -10.20 -2.38
C GLU A 78 -3.69 -10.17 -2.70
N ASN A 79 -4.38 -11.30 -2.59
CA ASN A 79 -5.83 -11.40 -2.75
C ASN A 79 -6.56 -10.55 -1.71
N VAL A 80 -6.12 -10.65 -0.43
CA VAL A 80 -6.67 -9.88 0.68
C VAL A 80 -6.39 -8.39 0.50
N ALA A 81 -5.18 -7.99 0.12
CA ALA A 81 -4.85 -6.59 -0.11
C ALA A 81 -5.71 -5.96 -1.21
N GLY A 82 -5.94 -6.67 -2.32
CA GLY A 82 -6.83 -6.22 -3.39
C GLY A 82 -8.27 -6.02 -2.91
N ALA A 83 -8.79 -6.94 -2.09
CA ALA A 83 -10.12 -6.82 -1.50
C ALA A 83 -10.22 -5.64 -0.52
N LEU A 84 -9.20 -5.44 0.32
CA LEU A 84 -9.12 -4.30 1.26
C LEU A 84 -9.11 -2.95 0.53
N ILE A 85 -8.38 -2.83 -0.57
CA ILE A 85 -8.38 -1.62 -1.40
C ILE A 85 -9.76 -1.37 -2.01
N ALA A 86 -10.46 -2.42 -2.44
CA ALA A 86 -11.81 -2.25 -2.95
C ALA A 86 -12.79 -1.74 -1.88
N GLU A 87 -12.68 -2.25 -0.65
CA GLU A 87 -13.47 -1.79 0.49
C GLU A 87 -13.10 -0.35 0.91
N MET A 88 -11.81 -0.03 1.01
CA MET A 88 -11.32 1.32 1.29
C MET A 88 -11.88 2.34 0.27
N LYS A 89 -11.85 2.00 -1.02
CA LYS A 89 -12.42 2.86 -2.08
C LYS A 89 -13.93 3.06 -1.93
N LYS A 90 -14.68 2.09 -1.43
CA LYS A 90 -16.11 2.27 -1.14
C LYS A 90 -16.33 3.28 -0.02
N VAL A 91 -15.50 3.22 1.04
CA VAL A 91 -15.60 4.15 2.18
C VAL A 91 -15.23 5.58 1.76
N PHE A 92 -14.14 5.75 1.03
CA PHE A 92 -13.68 7.08 0.58
C PHE A 92 -14.47 7.62 -0.61
N GLY A 93 -15.14 6.78 -1.39
CA GLY A 93 -15.99 7.20 -2.51
C GLY A 93 -15.23 8.04 -3.54
N ALA A 94 -15.62 9.32 -3.67
CA ALA A 94 -15.01 10.27 -4.60
C ALA A 94 -13.75 10.96 -4.07
N ASP A 95 -13.34 10.70 -2.82
CA ASP A 95 -12.14 11.30 -2.24
C ASP A 95 -10.85 10.70 -2.80
N GLY A 96 -10.53 11.09 -4.02
CA GLY A 96 -9.33 10.62 -4.71
C GLY A 96 -8.02 10.99 -4.01
N ARG A 97 -8.01 12.04 -3.17
CA ARG A 97 -6.80 12.42 -2.41
C ARG A 97 -6.47 11.34 -1.38
N ARG A 98 -7.43 10.95 -0.55
CA ARG A 98 -7.23 9.94 0.49
C ARG A 98 -6.95 8.56 -0.08
N ILE A 99 -7.59 8.21 -1.20
CA ILE A 99 -7.29 6.98 -1.93
C ILE A 99 -5.82 6.98 -2.40
N ARG A 100 -5.34 8.06 -3.02
CA ARG A 100 -3.92 8.16 -3.46
C ARG A 100 -2.96 8.13 -2.28
N HIS A 101 -3.30 8.80 -1.16
CA HIS A 101 -2.51 8.77 0.07
C HIS A 101 -2.34 7.32 0.56
N ALA A 102 -3.42 6.60 0.81
CA ALA A 102 -3.38 5.21 1.28
C ALA A 102 -2.58 4.28 0.34
N LEU A 103 -2.72 4.45 -0.99
CA LEU A 103 -1.95 3.69 -1.96
C LEU A 103 -0.46 4.06 -1.97
N GLY A 104 -0.14 5.32 -1.76
CA GLY A 104 1.25 5.77 -1.59
C GLY A 104 1.89 5.22 -0.31
N VAL A 105 1.12 5.18 0.78
CA VAL A 105 1.57 4.56 2.04
C VAL A 105 1.80 3.06 1.85
N LEU A 106 0.92 2.37 1.13
CA LEU A 106 1.10 0.95 0.81
C LEU A 106 2.39 0.70 0.02
N ASP A 107 2.68 1.48 -1.02
CA ASP A 107 3.93 1.34 -1.81
C ASP A 107 5.18 1.46 -0.94
N TYR A 108 5.24 2.47 -0.08
CA TYR A 108 6.38 2.61 0.83
C TYR A 108 6.41 1.53 1.91
N ALA A 109 5.27 1.12 2.44
CA ALA A 109 5.20 0.05 3.43
C ALA A 109 5.73 -1.28 2.88
N GLU A 110 5.39 -1.65 1.64
CA GLU A 110 5.91 -2.84 0.97
C GLU A 110 7.43 -2.78 0.77
N ARG A 111 7.96 -1.61 0.37
CA ARG A 111 9.40 -1.40 0.19
C ARG A 111 10.18 -1.50 1.52
N ILE A 112 9.61 -1.01 2.61
CA ILE A 112 10.22 -1.11 3.94
C ILE A 112 10.11 -2.55 4.45
N LEU A 113 8.93 -3.16 4.34
CA LEU A 113 8.65 -4.55 4.74
C LEU A 113 9.64 -5.55 4.13
N ALA A 114 9.96 -5.39 2.85
CA ALA A 114 10.90 -6.26 2.12
C ALA A 114 12.29 -6.33 2.77
N ARG A 115 12.67 -5.36 3.60
CA ARG A 115 13.98 -5.27 4.25
C ARG A 115 13.92 -5.40 5.78
N GLU A 116 12.84 -4.95 6.40
CA GLU A 116 12.70 -4.92 7.86
C GLU A 116 11.98 -6.18 8.40
N GLY A 117 11.25 -6.91 7.55
CA GLY A 117 10.44 -8.06 7.97
C GLY A 117 9.15 -7.65 8.69
N GLY A 118 8.41 -8.64 9.16
CA GLY A 118 7.10 -8.49 9.80
C GLY A 118 6.03 -9.31 9.08
N ASP A 119 4.78 -9.27 9.55
CA ASP A 119 3.65 -9.93 8.90
C ASP A 119 3.18 -9.13 7.68
N PRO A 120 3.33 -9.65 6.44
CA PRO A 120 2.98 -8.90 5.23
C PRO A 120 1.51 -8.52 5.16
N LEU A 121 0.61 -9.36 5.68
CA LEU A 121 -0.82 -9.08 5.66
C LEU A 121 -1.15 -7.94 6.62
N VAL A 122 -0.60 -7.96 7.82
CA VAL A 122 -0.82 -6.89 8.82
C VAL A 122 -0.29 -5.56 8.31
N VAL A 123 0.93 -5.53 7.73
CA VAL A 123 1.52 -4.30 7.18
C VAL A 123 0.68 -3.72 6.05
N LYS A 124 0.28 -4.56 5.06
CA LYS A 124 -0.52 -4.10 3.92
C LYS A 124 -1.91 -3.64 4.37
N ALA A 125 -2.56 -4.40 5.24
CA ALA A 125 -3.88 -4.03 5.75
C ALA A 125 -3.83 -2.72 6.56
N ALA A 126 -2.84 -2.56 7.43
CA ALA A 126 -2.66 -1.33 8.18
C ALA A 126 -2.39 -0.14 7.25
N ALA A 127 -1.54 -0.28 6.23
CA ALA A 127 -1.27 0.77 5.26
C ALA A 127 -2.51 1.21 4.47
N ILE A 128 -3.37 0.26 4.09
CA ILE A 128 -4.61 0.53 3.35
C ILE A 128 -5.67 1.19 4.24
N LEU A 129 -5.74 0.81 5.53
CA LEU A 129 -6.85 1.16 6.41
C LEU A 129 -6.50 2.20 7.49
N HIS A 130 -5.24 2.68 7.61
CA HIS A 130 -4.83 3.55 8.74
C HIS A 130 -5.72 4.80 8.87
N ASP A 131 -6.14 5.40 7.77
CA ASP A 131 -6.95 6.61 7.71
C ASP A 131 -8.46 6.36 7.54
N ILE A 132 -8.93 5.10 7.62
CA ILE A 132 -10.29 4.72 7.24
C ILE A 132 -11.37 5.44 8.07
N GLY A 133 -11.04 5.90 9.27
CA GLY A 133 -11.94 6.61 10.18
C GLY A 133 -12.09 8.10 9.94
N ILE A 134 -11.34 8.68 8.99
CA ILE A 134 -11.20 10.13 8.89
C ILE A 134 -12.49 10.85 8.49
N HIS A 135 -13.28 10.30 7.57
CA HIS A 135 -14.58 10.90 7.19
C HIS A 135 -15.58 10.89 8.35
N GLU A 136 -15.57 9.82 9.16
CA GLU A 136 -16.43 9.74 10.33
C GLU A 136 -15.98 10.72 11.41
N ALA A 137 -14.68 10.88 11.62
CA ALA A 137 -14.12 11.86 12.53
C ALA A 137 -14.47 13.30 12.09
N GLU A 138 -14.31 13.63 10.79
CA GLU A 138 -14.67 14.93 10.21
C GLU A 138 -16.18 15.21 10.34
N ARG A 139 -17.01 14.20 10.11
CA ARG A 139 -18.47 14.32 10.26
C ARG A 139 -18.87 14.65 11.70
N LYS A 140 -18.24 13.98 12.67
CA LYS A 140 -18.54 14.17 14.10
C LYS A 140 -17.96 15.48 14.65
N ASP A 141 -16.85 15.95 14.12
CA ASP A 141 -16.25 17.23 14.52
C ASP A 141 -16.92 18.45 13.88
N GLY A 142 -17.83 18.26 12.91
CA GLY A 142 -18.43 19.35 12.15
C GLY A 142 -17.43 20.11 11.28
N ALA A 143 -16.27 19.52 11.00
CA ALA A 143 -15.24 20.14 10.18
C ALA A 143 -15.71 20.27 8.72
N GLU A 144 -15.64 21.48 8.15
CA GLU A 144 -15.90 21.70 6.73
C GLU A 144 -14.98 20.87 5.85
N LYS A 145 -15.55 20.23 4.83
CA LYS A 145 -14.81 19.46 3.83
C LYS A 145 -13.76 20.34 3.18
N GLY A 146 -12.49 20.05 3.38
CA GLY A 146 -11.47 20.56 2.48
C GLY A 146 -10.20 21.16 3.07
N THR A 147 -10.13 21.49 4.34
CA THR A 147 -8.88 21.96 4.96
C THR A 147 -8.13 20.79 5.56
N GLY A 148 -7.49 20.00 4.70
CA GLY A 148 -6.44 19.09 5.16
C GLY A 148 -5.32 19.93 5.74
N VAL A 149 -5.37 20.19 7.04
CA VAL A 149 -4.24 20.78 7.74
C VAL A 149 -3.16 19.70 7.80
N PHE A 150 -2.16 19.86 6.94
CA PHE A 150 -0.91 19.12 7.08
C PHE A 150 -0.32 19.51 8.43
N CYS A 151 -0.41 18.64 9.42
CA CYS A 151 0.26 18.85 10.69
C CYS A 151 1.72 18.44 10.53
N ALA A 152 2.57 19.40 10.15
CA ALA A 152 4.02 19.26 10.26
C ALA A 152 4.46 18.97 11.71
N GLU A 153 3.57 19.17 12.67
CA GLU A 153 3.78 18.88 14.09
C GLU A 153 2.86 17.74 14.54
N HIS A 154 3.27 16.50 14.27
CA HIS A 154 2.71 15.39 15.04
C HIS A 154 3.04 15.63 16.52
N PRO A 155 2.06 15.58 17.42
CA PRO A 155 2.34 15.74 18.84
C PRO A 155 3.35 14.67 19.25
N LYS A 156 4.41 15.11 19.89
CA LYS A 156 5.44 14.23 20.45
C LYS A 156 4.79 13.25 21.41
N GLY A 157 4.63 12.00 21.03
CA GLY A 157 3.95 10.92 21.76
C GLY A 157 4.64 10.48 23.05
N ARG A 158 5.36 11.36 23.74
CA ARG A 158 6.04 11.07 25.02
C ARG A 158 5.72 12.01 26.17
N SER A 159 4.78 12.94 26.03
CA SER A 159 4.58 13.97 27.06
C SER A 159 3.16 14.04 27.64
N GLY A 160 2.35 12.99 27.62
CA GLY A 160 1.02 13.01 28.25
C GLY A 160 0.05 14.08 27.74
N LYS A 161 0.40 14.81 26.68
CA LYS A 161 -0.46 15.80 26.06
C LYS A 161 -1.51 15.10 25.19
N ARG A 162 -2.78 15.42 25.43
CA ARG A 162 -3.90 14.98 24.60
C ARG A 162 -3.64 15.36 23.14
N LEU A 163 -3.86 14.41 22.23
CA LEU A 163 -3.93 14.69 20.79
C LEU A 163 -4.93 15.79 20.50
N PRO A 164 -4.73 16.64 19.47
CA PRO A 164 -5.77 17.50 18.94
C PRO A 164 -7.04 16.69 18.60
N SER A 165 -8.20 17.29 18.77
CA SER A 165 -9.50 16.62 18.61
C SER A 165 -9.66 15.77 17.33
N PRO A 166 -9.26 16.24 16.12
CA PRO A 166 -9.44 15.47 14.89
C PRO A 166 -8.66 14.15 14.86
N PHE A 167 -7.38 14.16 15.25
CA PHE A 167 -6.52 12.96 15.25
C PHE A 167 -6.98 11.92 16.27
N ARG A 168 -7.34 12.38 17.46
CA ARG A 168 -7.85 11.49 18.49
C ARG A 168 -9.14 10.82 18.03
N ARG A 169 -10.05 11.58 17.43
CA ARG A 169 -11.31 11.02 16.95
C ARG A 169 -11.10 10.06 15.79
N GLN A 170 -10.15 10.34 14.91
CA GLN A 170 -9.78 9.40 13.84
C GLN A 170 -9.27 8.07 14.39
N GLU A 171 -8.42 8.08 15.43
CA GLU A 171 -7.96 6.87 16.13
C GLU A 171 -9.08 6.14 16.87
N GLU A 172 -10.13 6.84 17.31
CA GLU A 172 -11.31 6.25 17.93
C GLU A 172 -12.28 5.62 16.91
N GLU A 173 -12.47 6.26 15.74
CA GLU A 173 -13.44 5.85 14.72
C GLU A 173 -12.86 4.84 13.72
N GLY A 174 -11.55 4.83 13.50
CA GLY A 174 -10.90 3.95 12.52
C GLY A 174 -11.01 2.46 12.86
N PRO A 175 -10.68 2.02 14.08
CA PRO A 175 -10.66 0.60 14.42
C PRO A 175 -11.98 -0.14 14.21
N PRO A 176 -13.18 0.37 14.60
CA PRO A 176 -14.44 -0.29 14.31
C PRO A 176 -14.67 -0.52 12.81
N ILE A 177 -14.42 0.51 11.99
CA ILE A 177 -14.61 0.43 10.54
C ILE A 177 -13.60 -0.57 9.94
N ALA A 178 -12.34 -0.50 10.37
CA ALA A 178 -11.30 -1.43 9.92
C ALA A 178 -11.68 -2.88 10.27
N ARG A 179 -12.19 -3.14 11.46
CA ARG A 179 -12.61 -4.48 11.91
C ARG A 179 -13.70 -5.06 11.01
N GLU A 180 -14.76 -4.30 10.73
CA GLU A 180 -15.83 -4.75 9.85
C GLU A 180 -15.33 -5.09 8.43
N ILE A 181 -14.39 -4.30 7.92
CA ILE A 181 -13.78 -4.55 6.62
C ILE A 181 -12.94 -5.83 6.65
N LEU A 182 -12.07 -5.99 7.66
CA LEU A 182 -11.18 -7.14 7.83
C LEU A 182 -11.96 -8.45 7.97
N GLU A 183 -13.02 -8.45 8.77
CA GLU A 183 -13.92 -9.61 8.93
C GLU A 183 -14.62 -9.95 7.60
N ARG A 184 -15.13 -8.96 6.88
CA ARG A 184 -15.79 -9.15 5.59
C ARG A 184 -14.87 -9.75 4.52
N VAL A 185 -13.59 -9.38 4.58
CA VAL A 185 -12.55 -9.87 3.66
C VAL A 185 -11.99 -11.23 4.08
N GLY A 186 -12.29 -11.68 5.31
CA GLY A 186 -11.89 -12.98 5.82
C GLY A 186 -10.51 -13.02 6.46
N VAL A 187 -10.03 -11.88 6.99
CA VAL A 187 -8.78 -11.83 7.78
C VAL A 187 -9.03 -12.48 9.13
N ASP A 188 -8.12 -13.33 9.57
CA ASP A 188 -8.22 -13.98 10.88
C ASP A 188 -8.23 -12.98 12.05
N ALA A 189 -8.80 -13.39 13.18
CA ALA A 189 -9.05 -12.52 14.31
C ALA A 189 -7.78 -11.93 14.94
N GLU A 190 -6.67 -12.68 14.95
CA GLU A 190 -5.41 -12.24 15.55
C GLU A 190 -4.79 -11.09 14.72
N ARG A 191 -4.68 -11.28 13.41
CA ARG A 191 -4.20 -10.24 12.50
C ARG A 191 -5.13 -9.04 12.45
N ALA A 192 -6.46 -9.27 12.41
CA ALA A 192 -7.45 -8.21 12.43
C ALA A 192 -7.33 -7.33 13.68
N GLU A 193 -7.16 -7.95 14.86
CA GLU A 193 -6.93 -7.22 16.11
C GLU A 193 -5.64 -6.40 16.07
N HIS A 194 -4.55 -6.98 15.53
CA HIS A 194 -3.28 -6.26 15.39
C HIS A 194 -3.42 -5.04 14.46
N VAL A 195 -4.07 -5.19 13.31
CA VAL A 195 -4.35 -4.07 12.39
C VAL A 195 -5.19 -3.00 13.08
N CYS A 196 -6.27 -3.36 13.77
CA CYS A 196 -7.11 -2.40 14.48
C CYS A 196 -6.34 -1.61 15.54
N ARG A 197 -5.42 -2.26 16.27
CA ARG A 197 -4.55 -1.57 17.24
C ARG A 197 -3.60 -0.60 16.56
N ILE A 198 -3.05 -0.95 15.41
CA ILE A 198 -2.21 -0.05 14.61
C ILE A 198 -3.02 1.16 14.14
N VAL A 199 -4.20 0.93 13.55
CA VAL A 199 -5.12 1.99 13.10
C VAL A 199 -5.51 2.92 14.25
N GLY A 200 -5.77 2.37 15.44
CA GLY A 200 -6.15 3.16 16.63
C GLY A 200 -5.00 3.89 17.32
N SER A 201 -3.76 3.82 16.81
CA SER A 201 -2.60 4.44 17.45
C SER A 201 -1.57 5.04 16.49
N HIS A 202 -1.91 5.11 15.19
CA HIS A 202 -0.95 5.53 14.17
C HIS A 202 -0.51 7.01 14.27
N HIS A 203 -1.30 7.88 14.92
CA HIS A 203 -0.92 9.26 15.24
C HIS A 203 -0.29 9.40 16.63
N SER A 204 -0.84 8.70 17.64
CA SER A 204 -0.39 8.79 19.04
C SER A 204 0.95 8.09 19.29
N GLY A 205 1.30 7.10 18.47
CA GLY A 205 2.59 6.43 18.55
C GLY A 205 2.74 5.46 19.73
N GLY A 206 1.65 4.94 20.27
CA GLY A 206 1.63 4.11 21.48
C GLY A 206 2.10 2.65 21.30
N MET A 207 2.47 2.24 20.08
CA MET A 207 2.90 0.88 19.75
C MET A 207 4.38 0.82 19.34
N ASP A 208 4.98 -0.38 19.50
CA ASP A 208 6.37 -0.65 19.09
C ASP A 208 6.52 -2.06 18.45
N THR A 209 5.59 -2.44 17.57
CA THR A 209 5.74 -3.64 16.72
C THR A 209 6.45 -3.31 15.40
N ALA A 210 6.99 -4.31 14.73
CA ALA A 210 7.64 -4.13 13.42
C ALA A 210 6.67 -3.51 12.42
N GLU A 211 5.44 -4.03 12.34
CA GLU A 211 4.39 -3.61 11.43
C GLU A 211 3.98 -2.15 11.69
N PHE A 212 3.87 -1.76 12.97
CA PHE A 212 3.58 -0.38 13.34
C PHE A 212 4.71 0.57 12.91
N ARG A 213 5.99 0.21 13.13
CA ARG A 213 7.14 1.04 12.72
C ARG A 213 7.18 1.21 11.21
N ILE A 214 6.86 0.15 10.46
CA ILE A 214 6.79 0.18 8.99
C ILE A 214 5.69 1.12 8.53
N LEU A 215 4.47 0.98 9.06
CA LEU A 215 3.37 1.88 8.73
C LEU A 215 3.72 3.33 9.07
N TRP A 216 4.23 3.58 10.27
CA TRP A 216 4.64 4.91 10.72
C TRP A 216 5.59 5.57 9.73
N ASP A 217 6.63 4.87 9.31
CA ASP A 217 7.63 5.41 8.39
C ASP A 217 7.06 5.60 6.98
N ALA A 218 6.23 4.69 6.50
CA ALA A 218 5.58 4.78 5.21
C ALA A 218 4.64 5.99 5.12
N ASP A 219 3.82 6.21 6.15
CA ASP A 219 2.94 7.38 6.25
C ASP A 219 3.74 8.69 6.29
N TRP A 220 4.80 8.76 7.10
CA TRP A 220 5.70 9.92 7.12
C TRP A 220 6.37 10.19 5.78
N LEU A 221 6.75 9.15 5.01
CA LEU A 221 7.33 9.33 3.67
C LEU A 221 6.32 9.98 2.72
N VAL A 222 5.07 9.55 2.74
CA VAL A 222 4.03 10.17 1.90
C VAL A 222 3.76 11.60 2.34
N ASN A 223 3.55 11.83 3.63
CA ASN A 223 3.23 13.15 4.18
C ASN A 223 4.35 14.19 3.92
N LEU A 224 5.63 13.81 4.04
CA LEU A 224 6.74 14.73 3.86
C LEU A 224 7.10 15.01 2.40
N PHE A 225 6.89 14.04 1.51
CA PHE A 225 7.44 14.11 0.15
C PHE A 225 6.40 14.17 -0.96
N HIS A 226 5.15 13.76 -0.69
CA HIS A 226 4.10 13.67 -1.70
C HIS A 226 2.85 14.51 -1.40
N GLU A 227 2.73 15.04 -0.19
CA GLU A 227 1.62 15.93 0.21
C GLU A 227 2.05 17.42 0.16
N GLU A 228 1.08 18.32 -0.01
CA GLU A 228 1.30 19.77 0.02
C GLU A 228 0.50 20.40 1.19
N PRO A 229 1.01 21.43 1.85
CA PRO A 229 2.28 22.10 1.63
C PRO A 229 3.48 21.27 2.15
N ARG A 230 4.58 21.30 1.42
CA ARG A 230 5.82 20.64 1.87
C ARG A 230 6.52 21.46 2.96
N PRO A 231 7.12 20.81 3.95
CA PRO A 231 7.89 21.51 4.97
C PRO A 231 9.11 22.23 4.35
N ASP A 232 9.55 23.29 5.00
CA ASP A 232 10.79 23.95 4.62
C ASP A 232 12.00 23.01 4.75
N PRO A 233 13.15 23.31 4.10
CA PRO A 233 14.29 22.40 4.07
C PRO A 233 14.90 22.09 5.45
N GLU A 234 14.79 22.98 6.41
CA GLU A 234 15.33 22.76 7.77
C GLU A 234 14.39 21.87 8.57
N ALA A 235 13.08 22.14 8.53
CA ALA A 235 12.07 21.29 9.14
C ALA A 235 12.09 19.88 8.54
N LEU A 236 12.26 19.75 7.21
CA LEU A 236 12.40 18.47 6.54
C LEU A 236 13.61 17.68 7.05
N ARG A 237 14.80 18.29 7.12
CA ARG A 237 16.01 17.63 7.67
C ARG A 237 15.79 17.16 9.09
N LYS A 238 15.22 18.01 9.94
CA LYS A 238 14.91 17.65 11.32
C LYS A 238 13.93 16.48 11.41
N ALA A 239 12.90 16.48 10.57
CA ALA A 239 11.94 15.37 10.50
C ALA A 239 12.61 14.06 10.08
N VAL A 240 13.45 14.06 9.04
CA VAL A 240 14.20 12.88 8.57
C VAL A 240 15.08 12.28 9.67
N GLU A 241 15.74 13.10 10.48
CA GLU A 241 16.63 12.59 11.54
C GLU A 241 15.89 12.12 12.80
N GLN A 242 14.71 12.67 13.10
CA GLN A 242 14.07 12.45 14.39
C GLN A 242 12.84 11.55 14.38
N ARG A 243 12.19 11.35 13.23
CA ARG A 243 10.85 10.75 13.20
C ARG A 243 10.81 9.31 12.74
N PHE A 244 11.77 8.89 11.93
CA PHE A 244 11.78 7.54 11.35
C PHE A 244 12.21 6.49 12.37
N LYS A 245 11.46 5.38 12.40
CA LYS A 245 11.60 4.28 13.37
C LYS A 245 12.44 3.13 12.81
N THR A 246 12.42 2.91 11.47
CA THR A 246 13.16 1.84 10.82
C THR A 246 14.44 2.36 10.15
N ALA A 247 15.40 1.48 9.90
CA ALA A 247 16.62 1.82 9.16
C ALA A 247 16.28 2.14 7.70
N THR A 248 15.43 1.33 7.10
CA THR A 248 15.01 1.46 5.69
C THR A 248 14.19 2.74 5.46
N GLY A 249 13.24 3.05 6.36
CA GLY A 249 12.45 4.28 6.27
C GLY A 249 13.33 5.53 6.33
N ARG A 250 14.32 5.56 7.23
CA ARG A 250 15.29 6.66 7.34
C ARG A 250 16.16 6.78 6.09
N GLU A 251 16.63 5.67 5.53
CA GLU A 251 17.39 5.65 4.27
C GLU A 251 16.57 6.23 3.11
N LEU A 252 15.33 5.76 2.94
CA LEU A 252 14.42 6.26 1.91
C LEU A 252 14.14 7.77 2.06
N ALA A 253 13.92 8.23 3.30
CA ALA A 253 13.71 9.65 3.58
C ALA A 253 14.93 10.52 3.20
N ARG A 254 16.14 10.06 3.51
CA ARG A 254 17.39 10.75 3.10
C ARG A 254 17.56 10.81 1.60
N LEU A 255 17.28 9.70 0.89
CA LEU A 255 17.32 9.64 -0.58
C LEU A 255 16.33 10.61 -1.22
N LEU A 256 15.11 10.70 -0.69
CA LEU A 256 14.09 11.62 -1.18
C LEU A 256 14.42 13.08 -0.87
N ALA A 257 14.96 13.36 0.32
CA ALA A 257 15.41 14.71 0.70
C ALA A 257 16.58 15.20 -0.14
N GLY A 258 17.47 14.30 -0.57
CA GLY A 258 18.62 14.62 -1.42
C GLY A 258 18.29 14.81 -2.92
N ARG A 259 17.12 14.40 -3.38
CA ARG A 259 16.70 14.61 -4.77
C ARG A 259 16.38 16.09 -4.99
N LYS A 260 17.24 16.80 -5.73
CA LYS A 260 16.93 18.15 -6.23
C LYS A 260 15.60 18.06 -7.02
N ARG A 261 14.71 19.04 -6.80
CA ARG A 261 13.48 19.20 -7.60
C ARG A 261 13.85 19.15 -9.09
N GLY A 262 13.48 18.11 -9.80
CA GLY A 262 13.43 18.16 -11.24
C GLY A 262 12.47 19.29 -11.60
N ARG A 263 12.93 20.26 -12.41
CA ARG A 263 12.05 21.24 -13.04
C ARG A 263 10.93 20.46 -13.71
N THR A 264 9.70 20.67 -13.28
CA THR A 264 8.54 20.36 -14.12
C THR A 264 8.62 21.34 -15.29
N GLU A 265 9.12 20.87 -16.42
CA GLU A 265 8.89 21.53 -17.68
C GLU A 265 7.39 21.43 -17.98
N HIS A 266 6.80 22.59 -18.20
CA HIS A 266 5.40 22.80 -18.59
C HIS A 266 5.14 22.28 -20.01
#